data_2239356bc2fe8947faeb05d571fa7e05
#
_entry.id   2239356bc2fe8947faeb05d571fa7e05
#
_cell.length_a   1.000
_cell.length_b   1.000
_cell.length_c   1.000
_cell.angle_alpha   90.00
_cell.angle_beta   90.00
_cell.angle_gamma   90.00
#
_symmetry.space_group_name_H-M   'P 1'
#
loop_
_entity.id
_entity.type
_entity.pdbx_description
1 polymer ?
#
loop_
_entity_poly.entity_id
_entity_poly.type
_entity_poly.pdbx_seq_one_letter_code
_entity_poly.pdbx_strand_id
1 'polypeptide(L)'
;MTAQETRKAPMSILVIGLGVIGTTYGYLFQKAGHRVEHLVRKSSARAAAGSLEVEILDGRTDPKGSLSRDQYNVHHRRRTSYDLIVVSVPQGRIAEVMADLRTSGIEGPVLLFCGFWGEREELDRLMAGRDVLLGYPVAGGSITGEQLTCCVFDHIMLERQDRARFPGYERVEALFGSCGVGLERPHDMLEWIWLHMAINAGVGAVAAMYGDVEDTTRAAEQLMGSTRMLARVVKAIRETSRIVASRGVDLRRYRGEMLAYRLPTAVSAPLMKRMFARNLLTRRIMTLHGNTADLLFVCRTVYEQGRTNGISAPIFYKSYEAARDKAARRSSGTTDIARL
;
A
#
# COMPACT_ATOMS: atom_id res chain seq x y z
N MET A 1 32.82 26.33 -12.34
CA MET A 1 33.05 24.99 -11.80
C MET A 1 31.70 24.27 -11.85
N THR A 2 31.51 23.42 -12.84
CA THR A 2 30.30 22.65 -13.07
C THR A 2 30.22 21.56 -12.00
N ALA A 3 29.17 21.59 -11.19
CA ALA A 3 28.86 20.52 -10.24
C ALA A 3 28.57 19.22 -11.01
N GLN A 4 29.56 18.39 -11.11
CA GLN A 4 29.45 17.01 -11.55
C GLN A 4 28.72 16.28 -10.41
N GLU A 5 27.37 16.17 -10.51
CA GLU A 5 26.59 15.28 -9.66
C GLU A 5 27.22 13.88 -9.76
N THR A 6 27.84 13.45 -8.68
CA THR A 6 28.38 12.10 -8.52
C THR A 6 27.20 11.14 -8.65
N ARG A 7 26.93 10.64 -9.85
CA ARG A 7 25.97 9.54 -10.08
C ARG A 7 26.41 8.38 -9.20
N LYS A 8 25.70 8.16 -8.09
CA LYS A 8 25.93 6.96 -7.26
C LYS A 8 25.77 5.71 -8.14
N ALA A 9 26.59 4.69 -7.89
CA ALA A 9 26.58 3.45 -8.67
C ALA A 9 25.19 2.81 -8.73
N PRO A 10 24.77 2.26 -9.89
CA PRO A 10 23.50 1.57 -10.03
C PRO A 10 23.35 0.46 -9.00
N MET A 11 22.21 0.41 -8.30
CA MET A 11 21.87 -0.68 -7.38
C MET A 11 21.29 -1.87 -8.15
N SER A 12 21.54 -3.08 -7.64
CA SER A 12 20.84 -4.31 -8.02
C SER A 12 19.66 -4.53 -7.07
N ILE A 13 18.44 -4.51 -7.60
CA ILE A 13 17.21 -4.53 -6.82
C ILE A 13 16.38 -5.74 -7.22
N LEU A 14 15.96 -6.53 -6.23
CA LEU A 14 14.98 -7.59 -6.42
C LEU A 14 13.60 -7.10 -5.95
N VAL A 15 12.61 -7.16 -6.82
CA VAL A 15 11.21 -6.90 -6.47
C VAL A 15 10.47 -8.23 -6.37
N ILE A 16 9.76 -8.43 -5.25
CA ILE A 16 8.99 -9.66 -5.05
C ILE A 16 7.63 -9.55 -5.75
N GLY A 17 7.45 -10.38 -6.77
CA GLY A 17 6.24 -10.42 -7.59
C GLY A 17 6.19 -9.37 -8.70
N LEU A 18 5.10 -9.44 -9.47
CA LEU A 18 4.68 -8.44 -10.46
C LEU A 18 3.30 -7.88 -10.06
N GLY A 19 3.21 -7.45 -8.80
CA GLY A 19 2.05 -6.70 -8.28
C GLY A 19 2.15 -5.22 -8.63
N VAL A 20 1.04 -4.49 -8.47
CA VAL A 20 0.95 -3.06 -8.83
C VAL A 20 2.08 -2.23 -8.24
N ILE A 21 2.25 -2.26 -6.92
CA ILE A 21 3.24 -1.41 -6.22
C ILE A 21 4.66 -1.78 -6.60
N GLY A 22 5.02 -3.07 -6.52
CA GLY A 22 6.35 -3.53 -6.89
C GLY A 22 6.70 -3.22 -8.34
N THR A 23 5.75 -3.36 -9.27
CA THR A 23 5.96 -3.03 -10.68
C THR A 23 6.08 -1.52 -10.88
N THR A 24 5.26 -0.71 -10.21
CA THR A 24 5.32 0.76 -10.29
C THR A 24 6.68 1.28 -9.85
N TYR A 25 7.18 0.86 -8.68
CA TYR A 25 8.48 1.30 -8.20
C TYR A 25 9.63 0.64 -8.95
N GLY A 26 9.48 -0.62 -9.39
CA GLY A 26 10.45 -1.27 -10.28
C GLY A 26 10.65 -0.50 -11.58
N TYR A 27 9.56 -0.02 -12.20
CA TYR A 27 9.61 0.86 -13.36
C TYR A 27 10.35 2.17 -13.05
N LEU A 28 10.05 2.85 -11.93
CA LEU A 28 10.72 4.09 -11.55
C LEU A 28 12.22 3.88 -11.32
N PHE A 29 12.62 2.80 -10.63
CA PHE A 29 14.01 2.46 -10.39
C PHE A 29 14.75 2.16 -11.70
N GLN A 30 14.12 1.43 -12.62
CA GLN A 30 14.72 1.14 -13.93
C GLN A 30 14.90 2.42 -14.76
N LYS A 31 13.92 3.33 -14.74
CA LYS A 31 14.02 4.66 -15.39
C LYS A 31 15.16 5.51 -14.80
N ALA A 32 15.44 5.37 -13.51
CA ALA A 32 16.55 6.04 -12.83
C ALA A 32 17.91 5.36 -13.09
N GLY A 33 17.95 4.26 -13.86
CA GLY A 33 19.18 3.57 -14.26
C GLY A 33 19.63 2.46 -13.31
N HIS A 34 18.77 2.01 -12.38
CA HIS A 34 19.06 0.87 -11.52
C HIS A 34 18.74 -0.45 -12.23
N ARG A 35 19.35 -1.54 -11.75
CA ARG A 35 19.10 -2.90 -12.25
C ARG A 35 17.98 -3.54 -11.45
N VAL A 36 16.83 -3.75 -12.07
CA VAL A 36 15.65 -4.32 -11.41
C VAL A 36 15.37 -5.71 -11.95
N GLU A 37 15.25 -6.67 -11.06
CA GLU A 37 14.80 -8.03 -11.37
C GLU A 37 13.57 -8.38 -10.52
N HIS A 38 12.72 -9.26 -11.04
CA HIS A 38 11.50 -9.72 -10.38
C HIS A 38 11.58 -11.19 -10.01
N LEU A 39 11.21 -11.51 -8.76
CA LEU A 39 10.93 -12.88 -8.35
C LEU A 39 9.43 -13.16 -8.51
N VAL A 40 9.06 -13.79 -9.61
CA VAL A 40 7.66 -14.08 -9.94
C VAL A 40 7.38 -15.57 -9.72
N ARG A 41 6.28 -15.88 -9.02
CA ARG A 41 5.87 -17.27 -8.82
C ARG A 41 5.46 -17.91 -10.15
N LYS A 42 5.80 -19.18 -10.33
CA LYS A 42 5.44 -19.97 -11.52
C LYS A 42 3.93 -20.01 -11.78
N SER A 43 3.12 -20.00 -10.70
CA SER A 43 1.66 -19.98 -10.77
C SER A 43 1.04 -18.63 -11.09
N SER A 44 1.85 -17.57 -11.21
CA SER A 44 1.35 -16.25 -11.57
C SER A 44 0.92 -16.20 -13.04
N ALA A 45 -0.21 -15.58 -13.33
CA ALA A 45 -0.64 -15.33 -14.71
C ALA A 45 0.37 -14.49 -15.52
N ARG A 46 1.27 -13.76 -14.82
CA ARG A 46 2.33 -12.94 -15.40
C ARG A 46 3.73 -13.55 -15.26
N ALA A 47 3.81 -14.89 -15.01
CA ALA A 47 5.10 -15.56 -14.83
C ALA A 47 6.02 -15.48 -16.07
N ALA A 48 5.46 -15.31 -17.25
CA ALA A 48 6.20 -15.23 -18.53
C ALA A 48 6.27 -13.79 -19.10
N ALA A 49 5.77 -12.78 -18.38
CA ALA A 49 5.76 -11.42 -18.89
C ALA A 49 7.18 -10.90 -19.13
N GLY A 50 7.49 -10.45 -20.35
CA GLY A 50 8.76 -9.84 -20.71
C GLY A 50 8.71 -8.30 -20.72
N SER A 51 7.51 -7.73 -20.86
CA SER A 51 7.28 -6.30 -20.79
C SER A 51 5.86 -5.99 -20.35
N LEU A 52 5.64 -4.77 -19.85
CA LEU A 52 4.33 -4.22 -19.52
C LEU A 52 4.20 -2.84 -20.11
N GLU A 53 3.04 -2.53 -20.69
CA GLU A 53 2.68 -1.14 -20.98
C GLU A 53 2.40 -0.41 -19.65
N VAL A 54 2.88 0.81 -19.52
CA VAL A 54 2.71 1.64 -18.32
C VAL A 54 1.95 2.90 -18.67
N GLU A 55 0.78 3.06 -18.08
CA GLU A 55 0.07 4.34 -18.05
C GLU A 55 0.16 4.89 -16.62
N ILE A 56 0.90 5.99 -16.45
CA ILE A 56 1.16 6.60 -15.14
C ILE A 56 0.61 8.00 -15.06
N LEU A 57 -0.16 8.27 -13.99
CA LEU A 57 -0.49 9.61 -13.54
C LEU A 57 0.56 10.02 -12.50
N ASP A 58 1.52 10.83 -12.93
CA ASP A 58 2.72 11.17 -12.19
C ASP A 58 2.53 12.47 -11.40
N GLY A 59 2.46 12.37 -10.09
CA GLY A 59 2.32 13.48 -9.15
C GLY A 59 3.63 13.95 -8.51
N ARG A 60 4.79 13.42 -8.92
CA ARG A 60 6.08 13.75 -8.30
C ARG A 60 6.50 15.21 -8.50
N THR A 61 6.16 15.80 -9.62
CA THR A 61 6.49 17.20 -9.94
C THR A 61 5.27 18.11 -10.05
N ASP A 62 4.10 17.55 -10.35
CA ASP A 62 2.82 18.27 -10.41
C ASP A 62 1.80 17.60 -9.49
N PRO A 63 1.35 18.26 -8.42
CA PRO A 63 0.33 17.71 -7.50
C PRO A 63 -1.03 17.38 -8.16
N LYS A 64 -1.28 17.89 -9.38
CA LYS A 64 -2.46 17.51 -10.18
C LYS A 64 -2.23 16.22 -10.95
N GLY A 65 -0.98 15.81 -11.11
CA GLY A 65 -0.53 14.67 -11.89
C GLY A 65 -0.43 14.96 -13.38
N SER A 66 0.64 14.49 -14.00
CA SER A 66 0.81 14.45 -15.44
C SER A 66 0.66 13.02 -15.95
N LEU A 67 -0.20 12.83 -16.97
CA LEU A 67 -0.42 11.52 -17.57
C LEU A 67 0.65 11.24 -18.61
N SER A 68 1.32 10.09 -18.52
CA SER A 68 2.25 9.61 -19.53
C SER A 68 2.10 8.12 -19.78
N ARG A 69 2.58 7.67 -20.94
CA ARG A 69 2.62 6.26 -21.33
C ARG A 69 4.04 5.87 -21.66
N ASP A 70 4.42 4.67 -21.26
CA ASP A 70 5.76 4.13 -21.47
C ASP A 70 5.71 2.60 -21.47
N GLN A 71 6.87 1.96 -21.65
CA GLN A 71 7.02 0.52 -21.56
C GLN A 71 7.99 0.17 -20.43
N TYR A 72 7.66 -0.84 -19.66
CA TYR A 72 8.51 -1.42 -18.62
C TYR A 72 9.02 -2.79 -19.04
N ASN A 73 10.34 -2.94 -19.14
CA ASN A 73 10.97 -4.22 -19.44
C ASN A 73 11.10 -5.04 -18.15
N VAL A 74 10.44 -6.19 -18.11
CA VAL A 74 10.46 -7.09 -16.96
C VAL A 74 11.65 -8.04 -17.05
N HIS A 75 12.57 -7.92 -16.12
CA HIS A 75 13.68 -8.86 -15.98
C HIS A 75 13.41 -9.84 -14.87
N HIS A 76 13.36 -11.12 -15.16
CA HIS A 76 13.21 -12.17 -14.16
C HIS A 76 14.51 -12.40 -13.41
N ARG A 77 14.39 -12.83 -12.14
CA ARG A 77 15.51 -13.11 -11.25
C ARG A 77 16.59 -13.99 -11.91
N ARG A 78 17.83 -13.53 -11.87
CA ARG A 78 19.01 -14.25 -12.34
C ARG A 78 20.09 -14.36 -11.25
N ARG A 79 20.01 -13.56 -10.19
CA ARG A 79 21.02 -13.45 -9.13
C ARG A 79 20.51 -14.05 -7.83
N THR A 80 21.42 -14.27 -6.90
CA THR A 80 21.16 -14.69 -5.53
C THR A 80 21.48 -13.60 -4.51
N SER A 81 22.24 -12.55 -4.89
CA SER A 81 22.59 -11.44 -4.00
C SER A 81 22.18 -10.11 -4.61
N TYR A 82 21.55 -9.26 -3.79
CA TYR A 82 21.00 -7.95 -4.19
C TYR A 82 21.37 -6.87 -3.18
N ASP A 83 21.54 -5.63 -3.66
CA ASP A 83 21.73 -4.46 -2.82
C ASP A 83 20.46 -4.08 -2.04
N LEU A 84 19.27 -4.47 -2.57
CA LEU A 84 17.97 -4.26 -1.92
C LEU A 84 16.94 -5.28 -2.43
N ILE A 85 16.14 -5.82 -1.52
CA ILE A 85 14.98 -6.66 -1.83
C ILE A 85 13.72 -5.87 -1.44
N VAL A 86 12.87 -5.54 -2.41
CA VAL A 86 11.61 -4.83 -2.17
C VAL A 86 10.48 -5.84 -2.03
N VAL A 87 9.89 -5.90 -0.84
CA VAL A 87 8.76 -6.78 -0.52
C VAL A 87 7.49 -5.95 -0.44
N SER A 88 6.69 -5.96 -1.51
CA SER A 88 5.40 -5.28 -1.62
C SER A 88 4.29 -6.28 -1.95
N VAL A 89 3.98 -7.12 -0.99
CA VAL A 89 2.99 -8.20 -1.11
C VAL A 89 1.81 -7.95 -0.16
N PRO A 90 0.64 -8.59 -0.39
CA PRO A 90 -0.42 -8.60 0.60
C PRO A 90 0.11 -9.06 1.95
N GLN A 91 -0.33 -8.41 3.03
CA GLN A 91 0.19 -8.59 4.38
C GLN A 91 0.25 -10.07 4.82
N GLY A 92 -0.78 -10.86 4.54
CA GLY A 92 -0.83 -12.28 4.92
C GLY A 92 0.20 -13.18 4.21
N ARG A 93 1.04 -12.62 3.33
CA ARG A 93 2.01 -13.37 2.53
C ARG A 93 3.47 -13.10 2.88
N ILE A 94 3.75 -12.21 3.81
CA ILE A 94 5.11 -11.83 4.18
C ILE A 94 5.90 -13.05 4.66
N ALA A 95 5.32 -13.88 5.53
CA ALA A 95 5.97 -15.08 6.06
C ALA A 95 6.36 -16.08 4.94
N GLU A 96 5.47 -16.32 3.97
CA GLU A 96 5.72 -17.16 2.80
C GLU A 96 6.90 -16.62 1.98
N VAL A 97 6.87 -15.31 1.67
CA VAL A 97 7.95 -14.67 0.91
C VAL A 97 9.30 -14.79 1.63
N MET A 98 9.34 -14.56 2.94
CA MET A 98 10.59 -14.69 3.69
C MET A 98 11.11 -16.13 3.74
N ALA A 99 10.21 -17.12 3.76
CA ALA A 99 10.57 -18.52 3.62
C ALA A 99 11.13 -18.83 2.22
N ASP A 100 10.48 -18.35 1.16
CA ASP A 100 10.92 -18.53 -0.23
C ASP A 100 12.30 -17.92 -0.49
N LEU A 101 12.58 -16.73 0.06
CA LEU A 101 13.90 -16.10 -0.03
C LEU A 101 14.98 -16.94 0.61
N ARG A 102 14.70 -17.54 1.80
CA ARG A 102 15.64 -18.41 2.50
C ARG A 102 15.91 -19.70 1.72
N THR A 103 14.87 -20.41 1.32
CA THR A 103 15.00 -21.69 0.60
C THR A 103 15.65 -21.53 -0.77
N SER A 104 15.51 -20.35 -1.39
CA SER A 104 16.12 -20.02 -2.68
C SER A 104 17.56 -19.49 -2.54
N GLY A 105 18.11 -19.38 -1.34
CA GLY A 105 19.45 -18.82 -1.10
C GLY A 105 19.58 -17.37 -1.57
N ILE A 106 18.49 -16.60 -1.52
CA ILE A 106 18.50 -15.19 -1.96
C ILE A 106 18.91 -14.32 -0.78
N GLU A 107 19.95 -13.52 -0.96
CA GLU A 107 20.54 -12.65 0.04
C GLU A 107 20.36 -11.18 -0.30
N GLY A 108 20.31 -10.33 0.74
CA GLY A 108 20.20 -8.89 0.65
C GLY A 108 19.29 -8.32 1.74
N PRO A 109 19.48 -7.02 2.05
CA PRO A 109 18.61 -6.30 2.97
C PRO A 109 17.21 -6.11 2.38
N VAL A 110 16.19 -6.04 3.24
CA VAL A 110 14.78 -5.98 2.84
C VAL A 110 14.21 -4.61 3.11
N LEU A 111 13.60 -3.99 2.09
CA LEU A 111 12.62 -2.94 2.27
C LEU A 111 11.24 -3.60 2.32
N LEU A 112 10.63 -3.67 3.51
CA LEU A 112 9.25 -4.08 3.67
C LEU A 112 8.34 -2.92 3.29
N PHE A 113 7.73 -3.02 2.12
CA PHE A 113 7.05 -1.91 1.43
C PHE A 113 5.55 -2.20 1.27
N CYS A 114 4.92 -2.55 2.37
CA CYS A 114 3.50 -2.93 2.45
C CYS A 114 2.96 -2.80 3.87
N GLY A 115 1.66 -3.07 4.07
CA GLY A 115 1.04 -3.13 5.38
C GLY A 115 1.60 -4.28 6.22
N PHE A 116 1.76 -4.03 7.52
CA PHE A 116 2.10 -5.03 8.52
C PHE A 116 1.40 -4.67 9.83
N TRP A 117 0.59 -5.61 10.38
CA TRP A 117 -0.18 -5.36 11.60
C TRP A 117 0.44 -5.98 12.85
N GLY A 118 1.44 -6.85 12.71
CA GLY A 118 2.14 -7.48 13.83
C GLY A 118 2.97 -6.51 14.66
N GLU A 119 3.48 -6.98 15.79
CA GLU A 119 4.41 -6.26 16.64
C GLU A 119 5.84 -6.33 16.10
N ARG A 120 6.76 -5.50 16.64
CA ARG A 120 8.17 -5.47 16.21
C ARG A 120 8.85 -6.83 16.38
N GLU A 121 8.57 -7.53 17.47
CA GLU A 121 9.12 -8.86 17.77
C GLU A 121 8.66 -9.93 16.77
N GLU A 122 7.45 -9.80 16.25
CA GLU A 122 6.95 -10.66 15.18
C GLU A 122 7.68 -10.37 13.86
N LEU A 123 7.86 -9.09 13.53
CA LEU A 123 8.63 -8.68 12.36
C LEU A 123 10.06 -9.22 12.43
N ASP A 124 10.76 -9.05 13.56
CA ASP A 124 12.13 -9.50 13.76
C ASP A 124 12.25 -11.03 13.59
N ARG A 125 11.28 -11.78 14.09
CA ARG A 125 11.20 -13.24 13.88
C ARG A 125 11.00 -13.60 12.41
N LEU A 126 10.12 -12.89 11.70
CA LEU A 126 9.87 -13.13 10.27
C LEU A 126 11.11 -12.84 9.41
N MET A 127 11.86 -11.79 9.78
CA MET A 127 13.09 -11.40 9.07
C MET A 127 14.25 -12.36 9.33
N ALA A 128 14.24 -13.10 10.45
CA ALA A 128 15.24 -14.12 10.79
C ALA A 128 16.70 -13.63 10.66
N GLY A 129 16.98 -12.45 11.22
CA GLY A 129 18.30 -11.83 11.21
C GLY A 129 18.67 -11.04 9.96
N ARG A 130 17.76 -10.91 8.97
CA ARG A 130 17.96 -10.00 7.84
C ARG A 130 17.77 -8.55 8.28
N ASP A 131 18.61 -7.67 7.73
CA ASP A 131 18.37 -6.24 7.87
C ASP A 131 17.05 -5.85 7.19
N VAL A 132 16.17 -5.18 7.93
CA VAL A 132 14.88 -4.72 7.46
C VAL A 132 14.71 -3.22 7.65
N LEU A 133 14.20 -2.57 6.63
CA LEU A 133 13.75 -1.18 6.66
C LEU A 133 12.25 -1.15 6.38
N LEU A 134 11.49 -0.47 7.22
CA LEU A 134 10.07 -0.28 6.99
C LEU A 134 9.82 0.92 6.08
N GLY A 135 8.98 0.72 5.07
CA GLY A 135 8.49 1.78 4.21
C GLY A 135 7.04 1.55 3.82
N TYR A 136 6.39 2.58 3.31
CA TYR A 136 5.03 2.47 2.79
C TYR A 136 4.88 3.28 1.50
N PRO A 137 4.37 2.67 0.42
CA PRO A 137 4.21 3.33 -0.87
C PRO A 137 3.03 4.31 -0.84
N VAL A 138 3.22 5.51 -1.40
CA VAL A 138 2.13 6.44 -1.68
C VAL A 138 1.87 6.40 -3.18
N ALA A 139 1.34 5.28 -3.61
CA ALA A 139 1.03 4.95 -5.00
C ALA A 139 -0.13 3.96 -5.05
N GLY A 140 -0.81 3.88 -6.17
CA GLY A 140 -1.88 2.92 -6.40
C GLY A 140 -2.01 2.59 -7.87
N GLY A 141 -2.75 1.53 -8.19
CA GLY A 141 -2.90 1.14 -9.57
C GLY A 141 -3.69 -0.15 -9.75
N SER A 142 -3.75 -0.57 -11.01
CA SER A 142 -4.26 -1.88 -11.43
C SER A 142 -3.37 -2.44 -12.54
N ILE A 143 -3.34 -3.76 -12.65
CA ILE A 143 -2.71 -4.44 -13.79
C ILE A 143 -3.77 -5.32 -14.44
N THR A 144 -4.05 -5.06 -15.71
CA THR A 144 -4.99 -5.82 -16.52
C THR A 144 -4.24 -6.35 -17.75
N GLY A 145 -4.14 -7.68 -17.87
CA GLY A 145 -3.27 -8.27 -18.89
C GLY A 145 -1.81 -7.82 -18.72
N GLU A 146 -1.27 -7.20 -19.75
CA GLU A 146 0.10 -6.64 -19.78
C GLU A 146 0.13 -5.12 -19.60
N GLN A 147 -0.98 -4.50 -19.15
CA GLN A 147 -1.05 -3.06 -18.91
C GLN A 147 -1.07 -2.74 -17.41
N LEU A 148 -0.08 -1.98 -16.94
CA LEU A 148 -0.06 -1.32 -15.65
C LEU A 148 -0.65 0.09 -15.79
N THR A 149 -1.77 0.35 -15.09
CA THR A 149 -2.29 1.69 -14.92
C THR A 149 -2.06 2.11 -13.47
N CYS A 150 -1.26 3.15 -13.24
CA CYS A 150 -0.88 3.55 -11.89
C CYS A 150 -0.89 5.06 -11.67
N CYS A 151 -0.86 5.46 -10.40
CA CYS A 151 -0.59 6.83 -9.98
C CYS A 151 0.47 6.82 -8.88
N VAL A 152 1.34 7.85 -8.89
CA VAL A 152 2.44 8.01 -7.95
C VAL A 152 2.39 9.42 -7.38
N PHE A 153 2.56 9.52 -6.08
CA PHE A 153 2.71 10.82 -5.38
C PHE A 153 4.18 11.22 -5.28
N ASP A 154 4.43 12.39 -4.77
CA ASP A 154 5.75 13.00 -4.67
C ASP A 154 6.63 12.42 -3.56
N HIS A 155 6.08 11.56 -2.70
CA HIS A 155 6.78 10.97 -1.56
C HIS A 155 6.39 9.54 -1.28
N ILE A 156 7.19 8.89 -0.43
CA ILE A 156 6.85 7.67 0.30
C ILE A 156 7.03 7.89 1.80
N MET A 157 6.44 7.01 2.60
CA MET A 157 6.75 6.95 4.02
C MET A 157 7.93 6.00 4.23
N LEU A 158 8.91 6.41 5.04
CA LEU A 158 10.10 5.61 5.33
C LEU A 158 10.44 5.69 6.82
N GLU A 159 10.86 4.57 7.40
CA GLU A 159 11.36 4.52 8.77
C GLU A 159 12.50 5.51 8.98
N ARG A 160 12.56 6.16 10.13
CA ARG A 160 13.61 7.13 10.47
C ARG A 160 14.96 6.43 10.63
N GLN A 161 16.03 7.05 10.16
CA GLN A 161 17.38 6.50 10.22
C GLN A 161 17.83 6.21 11.67
N ASP A 162 17.45 7.08 12.62
CA ASP A 162 17.79 6.92 14.04
C ASP A 162 17.04 5.75 14.73
N ARG A 163 16.05 5.15 14.08
CA ARG A 163 15.30 3.99 14.54
C ARG A 163 15.57 2.73 13.73
N ALA A 164 15.89 2.90 12.46
CA ALA A 164 16.21 1.80 11.56
C ALA A 164 17.60 1.24 11.85
N ARG A 165 17.69 -0.03 12.20
CA ARG A 165 18.96 -0.77 12.22
C ARG A 165 19.23 -1.32 10.82
N PHE A 166 19.49 -0.40 9.87
CA PHE A 166 19.59 -0.75 8.46
C PHE A 166 20.89 -0.24 7.85
N PRO A 167 21.87 -1.11 7.60
CA PRO A 167 23.09 -0.75 6.91
C PRO A 167 22.78 -0.24 5.48
N GLY A 168 23.36 0.90 5.11
CA GLY A 168 23.14 1.47 3.79
C GLY A 168 21.82 2.24 3.65
N TYR A 169 21.26 2.74 4.74
CA TYR A 169 20.08 3.60 4.75
C TYR A 169 20.19 4.75 3.72
N GLU A 170 21.31 5.44 3.67
CA GLU A 170 21.61 6.52 2.72
C GLU A 170 21.59 6.08 1.24
N ARG A 171 21.83 4.80 0.97
CA ARG A 171 21.68 4.26 -0.40
C ARG A 171 20.22 4.15 -0.80
N VAL A 172 19.34 3.80 0.16
CA VAL A 172 17.89 3.77 -0.07
C VAL A 172 17.34 5.17 -0.26
N GLU A 173 17.80 6.14 0.54
CA GLU A 173 17.45 7.57 0.32
C GLU A 173 17.87 8.04 -1.06
N ALA A 174 19.10 7.74 -1.46
CA ALA A 174 19.59 8.09 -2.78
C ALA A 174 18.84 7.39 -3.92
N LEU A 175 18.39 6.14 -3.71
CA LEU A 175 17.56 5.41 -4.67
C LEU A 175 16.24 6.16 -4.93
N PHE A 176 15.48 6.50 -3.88
CA PHE A 176 14.23 7.24 -4.04
C PHE A 176 14.45 8.65 -4.58
N GLY A 177 15.50 9.34 -4.11
CA GLY A 177 15.89 10.65 -4.62
C GLY A 177 16.21 10.64 -6.11
N SER A 178 16.89 9.59 -6.61
CA SER A 178 17.18 9.42 -8.05
C SER A 178 15.92 9.26 -8.92
N CYS A 179 14.82 8.81 -8.30
CA CYS A 179 13.51 8.69 -8.92
C CYS A 179 12.66 9.96 -8.78
N GLY A 180 13.16 11.02 -8.15
CA GLY A 180 12.37 12.21 -7.83
C GLY A 180 11.26 11.95 -6.81
N VAL A 181 11.43 10.97 -5.91
CA VAL A 181 10.48 10.62 -4.87
C VAL A 181 11.03 11.11 -3.53
N GLY A 182 10.26 11.97 -2.87
CA GLY A 182 10.56 12.48 -1.53
C GLY A 182 10.37 11.41 -0.44
N LEU A 183 10.86 11.70 0.76
CA LEU A 183 10.75 10.82 1.91
C LEU A 183 10.09 11.54 3.07
N GLU A 184 8.94 11.06 3.50
CA GLU A 184 8.33 11.44 4.78
C GLU A 184 8.67 10.40 5.85
N ARG A 185 9.01 10.88 7.05
CA ARG A 185 9.50 10.04 8.16
C ARG A 185 8.62 10.22 9.37
N PRO A 186 7.63 9.35 9.59
CA PRO A 186 6.76 9.42 10.76
C PRO A 186 7.55 9.21 12.06
N HIS A 187 6.95 9.58 13.18
CA HIS A 187 7.58 9.41 14.50
C HIS A 187 7.99 7.96 14.76
N ASP A 188 7.11 7.01 14.48
CA ASP A 188 7.36 5.58 14.44
C ASP A 188 6.67 4.99 13.21
N MET A 189 7.43 4.24 12.39
CA MET A 189 6.91 3.75 11.12
C MET A 189 5.91 2.62 11.30
N LEU A 190 6.09 1.76 12.29
CA LEU A 190 5.18 0.66 12.55
C LEU A 190 3.83 1.16 13.08
N GLU A 191 3.85 2.10 14.05
CA GLU A 191 2.65 2.76 14.54
C GLU A 191 1.91 3.50 13.42
N TRP A 192 2.66 4.16 12.52
CA TRP A 192 2.09 4.84 11.35
C TRP A 192 1.42 3.86 10.40
N ILE A 193 2.05 2.71 10.11
CA ILE A 193 1.45 1.64 9.29
C ILE A 193 0.14 1.16 9.92
N TRP A 194 0.10 0.91 11.22
CA TRP A 194 -1.14 0.51 11.90
C TRP A 194 -2.23 1.55 11.78
N LEU A 195 -1.89 2.83 11.97
CA LEU A 195 -2.85 3.92 11.83
C LEU A 195 -3.37 4.02 10.40
N HIS A 196 -2.49 3.94 9.40
CA HIS A 196 -2.85 3.99 8.00
C HIS A 196 -3.75 2.79 7.61
N MET A 197 -3.43 1.59 8.06
CA MET A 197 -4.28 0.41 7.86
C MET A 197 -5.66 0.57 8.52
N ALA A 198 -5.72 1.15 9.71
CA ALA A 198 -6.98 1.41 10.39
C ALA A 198 -7.83 2.47 9.66
N ILE A 199 -7.20 3.51 9.10
CA ILE A 199 -7.86 4.50 8.22
C ILE A 199 -8.43 3.78 7.00
N ASN A 200 -7.64 2.96 6.32
CA ASN A 200 -8.06 2.19 5.15
C ASN A 200 -9.20 1.21 5.49
N ALA A 201 -9.16 0.57 6.65
CA ALA A 201 -10.25 -0.29 7.12
C ALA A 201 -11.56 0.50 7.31
N GLY A 202 -11.49 1.69 7.90
CA GLY A 202 -12.65 2.55 8.08
C GLY A 202 -13.26 3.00 6.74
N VAL A 203 -12.42 3.36 5.77
CA VAL A 203 -12.85 3.73 4.40
C VAL A 203 -13.43 2.51 3.70
N GLY A 204 -12.68 1.41 3.64
CA GLY A 204 -13.00 0.21 2.89
C GLY A 204 -14.27 -0.49 3.37
N ALA A 205 -14.45 -0.60 4.69
CA ALA A 205 -15.66 -1.20 5.27
C ALA A 205 -16.93 -0.42 4.87
N VAL A 206 -16.87 0.92 4.91
CA VAL A 206 -18.01 1.77 4.50
C VAL A 206 -18.22 1.70 2.99
N ALA A 207 -17.18 1.75 2.17
CA ALA A 207 -17.29 1.63 0.72
C ALA A 207 -17.93 0.29 0.33
N ALA A 208 -17.44 -0.83 0.88
CA ALA A 208 -17.96 -2.17 0.60
C ALA A 208 -19.39 -2.40 1.11
N MET A 209 -19.77 -1.79 2.25
CA MET A 209 -21.14 -1.87 2.75
C MET A 209 -22.15 -1.29 1.76
N TYR A 210 -21.84 -0.16 1.12
CA TYR A 210 -22.78 0.56 0.27
C TYR A 210 -22.60 0.27 -1.22
N GLY A 211 -21.36 0.06 -1.66
CA GLY A 211 -21.00 -0.20 -3.04
C GLY A 211 -21.04 -1.68 -3.42
N ASP A 212 -20.74 -1.94 -4.68
CA ASP A 212 -20.47 -3.29 -5.16
C ASP A 212 -19.02 -3.68 -4.82
N VAL A 213 -18.85 -4.85 -4.21
CA VAL A 213 -17.50 -5.35 -3.87
C VAL A 213 -16.72 -5.84 -5.10
N GLU A 214 -17.40 -6.08 -6.23
CA GLU A 214 -16.77 -6.47 -7.49
C GLU A 214 -16.41 -5.25 -8.35
N ASP A 215 -17.19 -4.17 -8.27
CA ASP A 215 -16.89 -2.90 -8.92
C ASP A 215 -16.37 -1.89 -7.90
N THR A 216 -15.15 -2.13 -7.46
CA THR A 216 -14.46 -1.27 -6.48
C THR A 216 -14.29 0.16 -6.98
N THR A 217 -14.11 0.36 -8.28
CA THR A 217 -14.03 1.68 -8.92
C THR A 217 -15.33 2.45 -8.73
N ARG A 218 -16.47 1.85 -9.08
CA ARG A 218 -17.79 2.47 -8.90
C ARG A 218 -18.11 2.70 -7.43
N ALA A 219 -17.77 1.76 -6.55
CA ALA A 219 -17.94 1.92 -5.11
C ALA A 219 -17.15 3.11 -4.56
N ALA A 220 -15.91 3.29 -5.01
CA ALA A 220 -15.06 4.43 -4.64
C ALA A 220 -15.63 5.75 -5.18
N GLU A 221 -16.11 5.79 -6.42
CA GLU A 221 -16.74 6.98 -7.01
C GLU A 221 -18.02 7.39 -6.28
N GLN A 222 -18.88 6.43 -5.95
CA GLN A 222 -20.09 6.67 -5.15
C GLN A 222 -19.72 7.21 -3.75
N LEU A 223 -18.71 6.64 -3.10
CA LEU A 223 -18.20 7.09 -1.81
C LEU A 223 -17.75 8.55 -1.89
N MET A 224 -16.85 8.87 -2.83
CA MET A 224 -16.28 10.21 -3.00
C MET A 224 -17.33 11.26 -3.38
N GLY A 225 -18.39 10.85 -4.09
CA GLY A 225 -19.51 11.70 -4.49
C GLY A 225 -20.52 12.00 -3.39
N SER A 226 -20.54 11.25 -2.28
CA SER A 226 -21.57 11.28 -1.26
C SER A 226 -21.11 11.85 0.08
N THR A 227 -21.53 13.06 0.42
CA THR A 227 -21.26 13.67 1.73
C THR A 227 -21.76 12.81 2.89
N ARG A 228 -22.91 12.11 2.72
CA ARG A 228 -23.46 11.20 3.72
C ARG A 228 -22.54 9.99 3.96
N MET A 229 -22.02 9.39 2.90
CA MET A 229 -21.08 8.27 3.02
C MET A 229 -19.75 8.73 3.61
N LEU A 230 -19.21 9.87 3.17
CA LEU A 230 -17.98 10.44 3.72
C LEU A 230 -18.12 10.79 5.20
N ALA A 231 -19.27 11.31 5.65
CA ALA A 231 -19.53 11.54 7.07
C ALA A 231 -19.48 10.21 7.87
N ARG A 232 -19.96 9.12 7.27
CA ARG A 232 -19.89 7.79 7.89
C ARG A 232 -18.46 7.25 7.91
N VAL A 233 -17.69 7.47 6.83
CA VAL A 233 -16.24 7.16 6.76
C VAL A 233 -15.49 7.86 7.88
N VAL A 234 -15.68 9.18 8.06
CA VAL A 234 -15.02 9.93 9.13
C VAL A 234 -15.32 9.34 10.51
N LYS A 235 -16.57 8.94 10.76
CA LYS A 235 -16.95 8.29 12.03
C LYS A 235 -16.28 6.92 12.17
N ALA A 236 -16.27 6.11 11.11
CA ALA A 236 -15.61 4.80 11.12
C ALA A 236 -14.10 4.93 11.36
N ILE A 237 -13.43 5.90 10.73
CA ILE A 237 -12.00 6.16 10.95
C ILE A 237 -11.72 6.55 12.41
N ARG A 238 -12.57 7.37 13.03
CA ARG A 238 -12.43 7.69 14.46
C ARG A 238 -12.56 6.45 15.36
N GLU A 239 -13.42 5.52 14.97
CA GLU A 239 -13.58 4.26 15.69
C GLU A 239 -12.36 3.36 15.52
N THR A 240 -11.89 3.17 14.28
CA THR A 240 -10.70 2.34 13.99
C THR A 240 -9.41 2.94 14.56
N SER A 241 -9.29 4.28 14.59
CA SER A 241 -8.15 4.94 15.24
C SER A 241 -8.11 4.70 16.77
N ARG A 242 -9.27 4.55 17.45
CA ARG A 242 -9.31 4.14 18.87
C ARG A 242 -8.82 2.69 19.06
N ILE A 243 -9.04 1.82 18.05
CA ILE A 243 -8.48 0.46 18.08
C ILE A 243 -6.96 0.53 18.03
N VAL A 244 -6.37 1.41 17.18
CA VAL A 244 -4.92 1.62 17.17
C VAL A 244 -4.42 2.21 18.48
N ALA A 245 -5.12 3.20 19.04
CA ALA A 245 -4.76 3.76 20.33
C ALA A 245 -4.75 2.71 21.46
N SER A 246 -5.64 1.70 21.42
CA SER A 246 -5.67 0.60 22.39
C SER A 246 -4.46 -0.35 22.31
N ARG A 247 -3.63 -0.22 21.26
CA ARG A 247 -2.34 -0.88 21.11
C ARG A 247 -1.18 -0.08 21.72
N GLY A 248 -1.46 1.03 22.40
CA GLY A 248 -0.44 1.89 23.03
C GLY A 248 -0.01 3.09 22.16
N VAL A 249 -0.58 3.26 20.96
CA VAL A 249 -0.20 4.36 20.05
C VAL A 249 -0.75 5.70 20.54
N ASP A 250 0.14 6.69 20.74
CA ASP A 250 -0.25 8.07 21.04
C ASP A 250 -0.65 8.82 19.76
N LEU A 251 -1.94 8.88 19.47
CA LEU A 251 -2.49 9.57 18.29
C LEU A 251 -2.17 11.07 18.23
N ARG A 252 -1.64 11.68 19.30
CA ARG A 252 -1.21 13.08 19.28
C ARG A 252 0.06 13.26 18.46
N ARG A 253 0.88 12.22 18.31
CA ARG A 253 2.09 12.22 17.49
C ARG A 253 1.78 12.19 15.99
N TYR A 254 0.56 11.80 15.61
CA TYR A 254 0.05 11.65 14.24
C TYR A 254 -1.06 12.67 13.94
N ARG A 255 -0.85 13.94 14.40
CA ARG A 255 -1.87 14.98 14.25
C ARG A 255 -2.15 15.35 12.80
N GLY A 256 -1.13 15.28 11.95
CA GLY A 256 -1.25 15.54 10.50
C GLY A 256 -2.25 14.60 9.86
N GLU A 257 -2.05 13.30 10.05
CA GLU A 257 -2.90 12.23 9.52
C GLU A 257 -4.32 12.29 10.06
N MET A 258 -4.48 12.71 11.31
CA MET A 258 -5.76 12.71 12.00
C MET A 258 -6.55 14.02 11.88
N LEU A 259 -5.96 15.09 11.36
CA LEU A 259 -6.57 16.45 11.38
C LEU A 259 -7.94 16.46 10.68
N ALA A 260 -8.02 15.93 9.48
CA ALA A 260 -9.26 15.90 8.69
C ALA A 260 -10.39 15.13 9.39
N TYR A 261 -10.03 14.11 10.17
CA TYR A 261 -11.00 13.25 10.86
C TYR A 261 -11.41 13.76 12.24
N ARG A 262 -10.67 14.71 12.83
CA ARG A 262 -10.99 15.33 14.12
C ARG A 262 -12.03 16.45 14.00
N LEU A 263 -12.14 17.08 12.83
CA LEU A 263 -13.13 18.13 12.59
C LEU A 263 -14.56 17.57 12.66
N PRO A 264 -15.57 18.37 13.06
CA PRO A 264 -16.97 17.95 13.00
C PRO A 264 -17.31 17.36 11.63
N THR A 265 -18.07 16.26 11.59
CA THR A 265 -18.39 15.57 10.32
C THR A 265 -19.13 16.47 9.30
N ALA A 266 -19.88 17.46 9.81
CA ALA A 266 -20.53 18.47 8.98
C ALA A 266 -19.52 19.38 8.23
N VAL A 267 -18.27 19.44 8.70
CA VAL A 267 -17.17 20.19 8.08
C VAL A 267 -16.27 19.25 7.26
N SER A 268 -15.82 18.16 7.87
CA SER A 268 -14.86 17.25 7.22
C SER A 268 -15.43 16.56 5.97
N ALA A 269 -16.67 16.11 5.99
CA ALA A 269 -17.23 15.37 4.86
C ALA A 269 -17.42 16.25 3.59
N PRO A 270 -17.95 17.49 3.65
CA PRO A 270 -17.95 18.39 2.51
C PRO A 270 -16.55 18.77 2.00
N LEU A 271 -15.59 18.99 2.91
CA LEU A 271 -14.21 19.27 2.53
C LEU A 271 -13.57 18.09 1.79
N MET A 272 -13.74 16.87 2.28
CA MET A 272 -13.28 15.66 1.59
C MET A 272 -13.92 15.51 0.21
N LYS A 273 -15.23 15.70 0.09
CA LYS A 273 -15.92 15.68 -1.20
C LYS A 273 -15.33 16.69 -2.18
N ARG A 274 -15.08 17.92 -1.72
CA ARG A 274 -14.47 18.99 -2.54
C ARG A 274 -13.03 18.63 -2.93
N MET A 275 -12.25 18.04 -2.02
CA MET A 275 -10.89 17.57 -2.29
C MET A 275 -10.91 16.53 -3.42
N PHE A 276 -11.71 15.47 -3.30
CA PHE A 276 -11.84 14.45 -4.35
C PHE A 276 -12.33 15.00 -5.70
N ALA A 277 -13.23 16.01 -5.68
CA ALA A 277 -13.71 16.63 -6.92
C ALA A 277 -12.62 17.46 -7.63
N ARG A 278 -11.61 17.98 -6.90
CA ARG A 278 -10.61 18.91 -7.42
C ARG A 278 -9.24 18.29 -7.64
N ASN A 279 -8.93 17.20 -6.94
CA ASN A 279 -7.63 16.53 -7.02
C ASN A 279 -7.76 15.21 -7.76
N LEU A 280 -7.32 15.19 -9.02
CA LEU A 280 -7.39 14.02 -9.89
C LEU A 280 -6.52 12.89 -9.34
N LEU A 281 -5.33 13.18 -8.81
CA LEU A 281 -4.39 12.18 -8.29
C LEU A 281 -5.02 11.44 -7.08
N THR A 282 -5.55 12.19 -6.11
CA THR A 282 -6.23 11.63 -4.94
C THR A 282 -7.49 10.83 -5.33
N ARG A 283 -8.24 11.30 -6.34
CA ARG A 283 -9.38 10.55 -6.87
C ARG A 283 -8.94 9.26 -7.54
N ARG A 284 -7.87 9.32 -8.34
CA ARG A 284 -7.35 8.18 -9.09
C ARG A 284 -6.85 7.06 -8.16
N ILE A 285 -6.12 7.39 -7.10
CA ILE A 285 -5.65 6.37 -6.15
C ILE A 285 -6.82 5.62 -5.49
N MET A 286 -7.91 6.31 -5.19
CA MET A 286 -9.12 5.69 -4.61
C MET A 286 -9.81 4.71 -5.58
N THR A 287 -9.86 5.05 -6.88
CA THR A 287 -10.54 4.23 -7.90
C THR A 287 -9.70 3.05 -8.39
N LEU A 288 -8.38 3.10 -8.22
CA LEU A 288 -7.47 2.04 -8.67
C LEU A 288 -7.25 0.92 -7.65
N HIS A 289 -7.83 0.99 -6.45
CA HIS A 289 -7.76 -0.08 -5.46
C HIS A 289 -8.68 -1.24 -5.85
N GLY A 290 -8.17 -2.16 -6.67
CA GLY A 290 -8.95 -3.30 -7.20
C GLY A 290 -8.86 -4.59 -6.38
N ASN A 291 -8.03 -4.66 -5.33
CA ASN A 291 -7.85 -5.89 -4.56
C ASN A 291 -8.81 -5.96 -3.36
N THR A 292 -10.04 -6.41 -3.61
CA THR A 292 -11.08 -6.57 -2.58
C THR A 292 -10.66 -7.56 -1.48
N ALA A 293 -9.93 -8.62 -1.82
CA ALA A 293 -9.49 -9.61 -0.83
C ALA A 293 -8.51 -9.01 0.18
N ASP A 294 -7.56 -8.19 -0.28
CA ASP A 294 -6.60 -7.50 0.59
C ASP A 294 -7.31 -6.45 1.46
N LEU A 295 -8.26 -5.70 0.88
CA LEU A 295 -9.07 -4.73 1.62
C LEU A 295 -9.88 -5.40 2.73
N LEU A 296 -10.54 -6.51 2.45
CA LEU A 296 -11.30 -7.27 3.44
C LEU A 296 -10.39 -7.90 4.50
N PHE A 297 -9.18 -8.32 4.12
CA PHE A 297 -8.17 -8.80 5.06
C PHE A 297 -7.79 -7.71 6.07
N VAL A 298 -7.49 -6.49 5.59
CA VAL A 298 -7.18 -5.33 6.44
C VAL A 298 -8.36 -5.00 7.37
N CYS A 299 -9.59 -4.97 6.83
CA CYS A 299 -10.78 -4.74 7.65
C CYS A 299 -10.95 -5.81 8.74
N ARG A 300 -10.75 -7.09 8.40
CA ARG A 300 -10.83 -8.21 9.35
C ARG A 300 -9.81 -8.08 10.46
N THR A 301 -8.57 -7.78 10.12
CA THR A 301 -7.47 -7.63 11.08
C THR A 301 -7.77 -6.54 12.11
N VAL A 302 -8.24 -5.37 11.66
CA VAL A 302 -8.63 -4.27 12.56
C VAL A 302 -9.88 -4.61 13.38
N TYR A 303 -10.84 -5.31 12.78
CA TYR A 303 -12.06 -5.78 13.45
C TYR A 303 -11.73 -6.73 14.60
N GLU A 304 -10.94 -7.77 14.33
CA GLU A 304 -10.53 -8.77 15.33
C GLU A 304 -9.77 -8.11 16.48
N GLN A 305 -8.83 -7.21 16.19
CA GLN A 305 -8.11 -6.45 17.21
C GLN A 305 -9.05 -5.61 18.08
N GLY A 306 -10.00 -4.90 17.47
CA GLY A 306 -10.96 -4.08 18.20
C GLY A 306 -11.87 -4.89 19.11
N ARG A 307 -12.32 -6.07 18.64
CA ARG A 307 -13.10 -7.02 19.44
C ARG A 307 -12.29 -7.58 20.61
N THR A 308 -11.06 -8.00 20.36
CA THR A 308 -10.16 -8.54 21.40
C THR A 308 -9.89 -7.50 22.49
N ASN A 309 -9.68 -6.24 22.11
CA ASN A 309 -9.39 -5.16 23.07
C ASN A 309 -10.66 -4.52 23.66
N GLY A 310 -11.86 -5.03 23.37
CA GLY A 310 -13.13 -4.52 23.90
C GLY A 310 -13.48 -3.10 23.46
N ILE A 311 -12.97 -2.64 22.31
CA ILE A 311 -13.18 -1.27 21.83
C ILE A 311 -14.55 -1.13 21.17
N SER A 312 -15.31 -0.12 21.56
CA SER A 312 -16.60 0.20 20.93
C SER A 312 -16.37 0.89 19.57
N ALA A 313 -16.74 0.20 18.48
CA ALA A 313 -16.65 0.67 17.11
C ALA A 313 -17.89 0.29 16.26
N PRO A 314 -19.10 0.73 16.67
CA PRO A 314 -20.35 0.21 16.11
C PRO A 314 -20.53 0.50 14.63
N ILE A 315 -20.08 1.65 14.12
CA ILE A 315 -20.21 2.01 12.71
C ILE A 315 -19.26 1.15 11.87
N PHE A 316 -18.01 1.01 12.30
CA PHE A 316 -17.03 0.18 11.62
C PHE A 316 -17.44 -1.28 11.61
N TYR A 317 -17.79 -1.84 12.79
CA TYR A 317 -18.20 -3.24 12.90
C TYR A 317 -19.39 -3.57 12.01
N LYS A 318 -20.48 -2.78 12.12
CA LYS A 318 -21.65 -2.97 11.24
C LYS A 318 -21.30 -2.88 9.76
N SER A 319 -20.41 -1.96 9.38
CA SER A 319 -20.01 -1.80 7.98
C SER A 319 -19.19 -2.99 7.49
N TYR A 320 -18.24 -3.48 8.28
CA TYR A 320 -17.44 -4.64 7.94
C TYR A 320 -18.28 -5.93 7.89
N GLU A 321 -19.14 -6.17 8.87
CA GLU A 321 -20.01 -7.34 8.90
C GLU A 321 -20.93 -7.40 7.66
N ALA A 322 -21.53 -6.27 7.29
CA ALA A 322 -22.33 -6.17 6.08
C ALA A 322 -21.52 -6.42 4.79
N ALA A 323 -20.28 -5.93 4.71
CA ALA A 323 -19.38 -6.16 3.59
C ALA A 323 -18.96 -7.64 3.48
N ARG A 324 -18.60 -8.25 4.60
CA ARG A 324 -18.25 -9.68 4.72
C ARG A 324 -19.41 -10.58 4.27
N ASP A 325 -20.62 -10.29 4.75
CA ASP A 325 -21.82 -11.07 4.43
C ASP A 325 -22.22 -10.94 2.93
N LYS A 326 -21.97 -9.77 2.32
CA LYS A 326 -22.10 -9.62 0.86
C LYS A 326 -21.11 -10.48 0.10
N ALA A 327 -19.84 -10.47 0.49
CA ALA A 327 -18.79 -11.27 -0.15
C ALA A 327 -19.07 -12.77 -0.02
N ALA A 328 -19.53 -13.23 1.15
CA ALA A 328 -19.85 -14.65 1.40
C ALA A 328 -21.03 -15.15 0.56
N ARG A 329 -22.12 -14.36 0.44
CA ARG A 329 -23.29 -14.72 -0.38
C ARG A 329 -22.95 -14.89 -1.85
N ARG A 330 -21.99 -14.12 -2.38
CA ARG A 330 -21.57 -14.22 -3.79
C ARG A 330 -20.70 -15.43 -4.05
N SER A 331 -19.80 -15.77 -3.10
CA SER A 331 -18.98 -16.99 -3.22
C SER A 331 -19.83 -18.26 -3.24
N SER A 332 -20.94 -18.29 -2.50
CA SER A 332 -21.90 -19.44 -2.53
C SER A 332 -22.72 -19.46 -3.83
N GLY A 333 -23.13 -18.31 -4.37
CA GLY A 333 -23.88 -18.24 -5.64
C GLY A 333 -23.06 -18.64 -6.87
N THR A 334 -21.75 -18.40 -6.88
CA THR A 334 -20.87 -18.80 -7.99
C THR A 334 -20.63 -20.31 -8.02
N THR A 335 -20.71 -20.97 -6.88
CA THR A 335 -20.57 -22.45 -6.79
C THR A 335 -21.81 -23.17 -7.29
N ASP A 336 -23.00 -22.58 -7.16
CA ASP A 336 -24.26 -23.17 -7.65
C ASP A 336 -24.45 -23.02 -9.16
N ILE A 337 -23.91 -21.96 -9.78
CA ILE A 337 -23.97 -21.77 -11.25
C ILE A 337 -22.98 -22.71 -11.97
N ALA A 338 -21.92 -23.16 -11.32
CA ALA A 338 -20.97 -24.13 -11.88
C ALA A 338 -21.47 -25.60 -11.75
N ARG A 339 -22.62 -25.81 -11.12
CA ARG A 339 -23.28 -27.12 -10.96
C ARG A 339 -24.57 -27.30 -11.80
N LEU A 340 -24.96 -26.28 -12.57
CA LEU A 340 -26.01 -26.33 -13.59
C LEU A 340 -25.39 -26.28 -14.99
#